data_81279e159a38efbc660fdcc0164be0c9
#
_entry.id   81279e159a38efbc660fdcc0164be0c9
#
_cell.length_a   1.000
_cell.length_b   1.000
_cell.length_c   1.000
_cell.angle_alpha   90.00
_cell.angle_beta   90.00
_cell.angle_gamma   90.00
#
_symmetry.space_group_name_H-M   'P 1'
#
loop_
_entity.id
_entity.type
_entity.pdbx_description
1 polymer ?
#
loop_
_entity_poly.entity_id
_entity_poly.type
_entity_poly.pdbx_seq_one_letter_code
_entity_poly.pdbx_strand_id
1 'polypeptide(L)'
;MHTHSTIVDGAPMPAAQALGLPELAAQPVLHRLQCYGELPSGLAAMLARASARLLDSDMLIRQTAQPFAAPEASAHAPMPLEHHEHALSESILGQIRLEGLAPHYKPFMRTFARILFSLFLTPDQYDRACACIDSGNNLRFLMSDAGGPTLGSWRTVAEPKDDGFKLRIDKVWGMYANLDGMAIIAARTPGSFFPSAFLVWPEQYATLQRSLCGDSFLDGVVQLGNVRGEVSVAPADRLKAGGPAALNKYLTTVRPFLVRALMAHVEWLHDQGRLRLGPDERAARDFIADAARAKTQTGTYANEDVHKVLALKFASNELLLHLVVSGAVERYADQRDLLAFTKMEGSSYRCYHELRAAARFVQN
;
A
#
# COMPACT_ATOMS: atom_id res chain seq x y z
N MET A 1 -63.72 21.12 15.38
CA MET A 1 -62.38 20.91 15.97
C MET A 1 -61.39 20.99 14.84
N HIS A 2 -60.75 22.16 14.70
CA HIS A 2 -59.75 22.40 13.65
C HIS A 2 -58.35 22.17 14.27
N THR A 3 -57.61 21.25 13.72
CA THR A 3 -56.21 21.03 14.04
C THR A 3 -55.35 21.83 13.06
N HIS A 4 -54.69 22.87 13.60
CA HIS A 4 -53.69 23.64 12.88
C HIS A 4 -52.42 22.79 12.65
N SER A 5 -52.09 22.59 11.41
CA SER A 5 -50.77 22.07 10.97
C SER A 5 -49.84 23.26 10.90
N THR A 6 -48.82 23.25 11.75
CA THR A 6 -47.71 24.23 11.71
C THR A 6 -46.73 23.79 10.60
N ILE A 7 -46.70 24.57 9.53
CA ILE A 7 -45.66 24.44 8.50
C ILE A 7 -44.38 25.06 9.10
N VAL A 8 -43.36 24.22 9.28
CA VAL A 8 -42.03 24.68 9.63
C VAL A 8 -41.38 25.18 8.33
N ASP A 9 -41.16 26.48 8.24
CA ASP A 9 -40.37 27.13 7.18
C ASP A 9 -38.97 26.55 7.18
N GLY A 10 -38.71 25.66 6.22
CA GLY A 10 -37.36 25.19 5.89
C GLY A 10 -36.58 26.33 5.23
N ALA A 11 -35.59 26.88 5.91
CA ALA A 11 -34.63 27.77 5.29
C ALA A 11 -34.05 27.08 4.04
N PRO A 12 -33.93 27.76 2.89
CA PRO A 12 -33.35 27.15 1.71
C PRO A 12 -31.88 26.81 2.03
N MET A 13 -31.56 25.53 1.89
CA MET A 13 -30.16 25.09 1.90
C MET A 13 -29.40 25.94 0.85
N PRO A 14 -28.19 26.44 1.19
CA PRO A 14 -27.38 27.15 0.20
C PRO A 14 -27.22 26.24 -1.01
N ALA A 15 -27.51 26.79 -2.20
CA ALA A 15 -27.45 26.09 -3.46
C ALA A 15 -26.13 25.34 -3.54
N ALA A 16 -26.18 24.01 -3.44
CA ALA A 16 -25.02 23.19 -3.69
C ALA A 16 -24.59 23.52 -5.13
N GLN A 17 -23.44 24.18 -5.28
CA GLN A 17 -22.84 24.38 -6.59
C GLN A 17 -22.85 23.02 -7.26
N ALA A 18 -23.51 22.91 -8.40
CA ALA A 18 -23.57 21.65 -9.16
C ALA A 18 -22.14 21.30 -9.55
N LEU A 19 -21.53 20.40 -8.78
CA LEU A 19 -20.20 19.90 -9.05
C LEU A 19 -20.24 19.16 -10.40
N GLY A 20 -19.22 19.37 -11.24
CA GLY A 20 -19.05 18.60 -12.45
C GLY A 20 -18.81 17.12 -12.15
N LEU A 21 -18.98 16.26 -13.15
CA LEU A 21 -18.77 14.80 -13.01
C LEU A 21 -17.37 14.44 -12.43
N PRO A 22 -16.27 15.09 -12.85
CA PRO A 22 -14.94 14.83 -12.29
C PRO A 22 -14.84 15.16 -10.80
N GLU A 23 -15.42 16.25 -10.33
CA GLU A 23 -15.42 16.67 -8.94
C GLU A 23 -16.22 15.69 -8.07
N LEU A 24 -17.40 15.25 -8.54
CA LEU A 24 -18.20 14.24 -7.86
C LEU A 24 -17.45 12.91 -7.76
N ALA A 25 -16.76 12.48 -8.80
CA ALA A 25 -15.96 11.27 -8.80
C ALA A 25 -14.80 11.35 -7.79
N ALA A 26 -14.24 12.53 -7.56
CA ALA A 26 -13.11 12.75 -6.66
C ALA A 26 -13.52 12.93 -5.19
N GLN A 27 -14.78 13.20 -4.86
CA GLN A 27 -15.24 13.44 -3.49
C GLN A 27 -14.73 12.43 -2.47
N PRO A 28 -14.74 11.10 -2.73
CA PRO A 28 -14.22 10.12 -1.80
C PRO A 28 -12.73 10.29 -1.44
N VAL A 29 -11.95 10.88 -2.34
CA VAL A 29 -10.51 11.16 -2.15
C VAL A 29 -10.32 12.53 -1.49
N LEU A 30 -10.91 13.58 -2.08
CA LEU A 30 -10.71 14.97 -1.66
C LEU A 30 -11.14 15.19 -0.21
N HIS A 31 -12.32 14.69 0.18
CA HIS A 31 -12.82 14.79 1.54
C HIS A 31 -11.83 14.20 2.58
N ARG A 32 -11.16 13.12 2.25
CA ARG A 32 -10.20 12.50 3.17
C ARG A 32 -8.86 13.21 3.23
N LEU A 33 -8.45 13.87 2.16
CA LEU A 33 -7.22 14.66 2.13
C LEU A 33 -7.39 16.02 2.81
N GLN A 34 -8.59 16.59 2.85
CA GLN A 34 -8.89 17.84 3.53
C GLN A 34 -8.61 17.80 5.04
N CYS A 35 -8.57 16.62 5.66
CA CYS A 35 -8.17 16.51 7.08
C CYS A 35 -6.70 16.90 7.31
N TYR A 36 -5.87 16.98 6.28
CA TYR A 36 -4.47 17.40 6.37
C TYR A 36 -4.25 18.88 6.06
N GLY A 37 -5.27 19.60 5.62
CA GLY A 37 -5.21 21.03 5.30
C GLY A 37 -5.91 21.38 3.99
N GLU A 38 -5.73 22.62 3.57
CA GLU A 38 -6.25 23.12 2.29
C GLU A 38 -5.49 22.48 1.10
N LEU A 39 -6.26 21.89 0.20
CA LEU A 39 -5.65 21.25 -0.99
C LEU A 39 -5.21 22.28 -2.03
N PRO A 40 -3.99 22.21 -2.54
CA PRO A 40 -3.59 22.98 -3.70
C PRO A 40 -4.53 22.74 -4.89
N SER A 41 -4.92 23.80 -5.58
CA SER A 41 -5.90 23.74 -6.69
C SER A 41 -5.42 22.82 -7.81
N GLY A 42 -4.13 22.85 -8.16
CA GLY A 42 -3.52 21.95 -9.14
C GLY A 42 -3.63 20.48 -8.74
N LEU A 43 -3.41 20.16 -7.46
CA LEU A 43 -3.59 18.80 -6.92
C LEU A 43 -5.07 18.37 -6.99
N ALA A 44 -5.99 19.20 -6.53
CA ALA A 44 -7.43 18.90 -6.58
C ALA A 44 -7.91 18.61 -8.00
N ALA A 45 -7.51 19.44 -8.98
CA ALA A 45 -7.83 19.26 -10.40
C ALA A 45 -7.22 17.97 -10.98
N MET A 46 -5.99 17.62 -10.61
CA MET A 46 -5.34 16.37 -11.02
C MET A 46 -6.10 15.15 -10.49
N LEU A 47 -6.47 15.16 -9.20
CA LEU A 47 -7.21 14.07 -8.57
C LEU A 47 -8.63 13.94 -9.14
N ALA A 48 -9.28 15.05 -9.51
CA ALA A 48 -10.58 15.04 -10.16
C ALA A 48 -10.52 14.33 -11.52
N ARG A 49 -9.54 14.68 -12.37
CA ARG A 49 -9.34 14.00 -13.66
C ARG A 49 -9.01 12.52 -13.50
N ALA A 50 -8.13 12.16 -12.56
CA ALA A 50 -7.77 10.78 -12.28
C ALA A 50 -8.97 9.96 -11.82
N SER A 51 -9.78 10.49 -10.91
CA SER A 51 -10.98 9.83 -10.38
C SER A 51 -12.03 9.60 -11.45
N ALA A 52 -12.27 10.57 -12.34
CA ALA A 52 -13.18 10.44 -13.46
C ALA A 52 -12.72 9.33 -14.43
N ARG A 53 -11.44 9.32 -14.81
CA ARG A 53 -10.85 8.26 -15.66
C ARG A 53 -11.03 6.87 -15.06
N LEU A 54 -10.84 6.71 -13.74
CA LEU A 54 -10.99 5.43 -13.06
C LEU A 54 -12.47 5.03 -12.91
N LEU A 55 -13.38 6.00 -12.77
CA LEU A 55 -14.82 5.77 -12.74
C LEU A 55 -15.32 5.23 -14.09
N ASP A 56 -14.86 5.79 -15.20
CA ASP A 56 -15.23 5.34 -16.55
C ASP A 56 -14.73 3.92 -16.83
N SER A 57 -13.52 3.58 -16.35
CA SER A 57 -12.98 2.23 -16.49
C SER A 57 -13.75 1.18 -15.68
N ASP A 58 -14.41 1.57 -14.59
CA ASP A 58 -15.24 0.67 -13.75
C ASP A 58 -16.52 0.20 -14.47
N MET A 59 -17.03 0.97 -15.41
CA MET A 59 -18.17 0.55 -16.24
C MET A 59 -17.86 -0.68 -17.09
N LEU A 60 -16.58 -0.92 -17.40
CA LEU A 60 -16.11 -2.08 -18.16
C LEU A 60 -15.84 -3.32 -17.30
N ILE A 61 -15.62 -3.17 -15.98
CA ILE A 61 -15.12 -4.23 -15.08
C ILE A 61 -16.18 -4.71 -14.06
N ARG A 62 -17.41 -4.20 -14.09
CA ARG A 62 -18.48 -4.46 -13.08
C ARG A 62 -18.83 -5.92 -12.79
N GLN A 63 -18.15 -6.89 -13.37
CA GLN A 63 -18.51 -8.30 -13.20
C GLN A 63 -17.69 -9.07 -12.13
N THR A 64 -16.69 -8.51 -11.45
CA THR A 64 -15.74 -9.33 -10.66
C THR A 64 -15.35 -8.87 -9.26
N ALA A 65 -15.80 -7.75 -8.74
CA ALA A 65 -15.35 -7.26 -7.42
C ALA A 65 -16.45 -7.41 -6.35
N GLN A 66 -16.33 -8.41 -5.47
CA GLN A 66 -17.04 -8.42 -4.20
C GLN A 66 -16.31 -7.50 -3.21
N PRO A 67 -17.04 -6.64 -2.45
CA PRO A 67 -16.42 -5.79 -1.44
C PRO A 67 -15.90 -6.65 -0.27
N PHE A 68 -14.68 -6.35 0.18
CA PHE A 68 -14.15 -6.92 1.42
C PHE A 68 -14.91 -6.30 2.61
N ALA A 69 -15.73 -7.10 3.28
CA ALA A 69 -16.26 -6.74 4.59
C ALA A 69 -15.11 -6.73 5.60
N ALA A 70 -15.02 -5.66 6.42
CA ALA A 70 -14.04 -5.58 7.48
C ALA A 70 -14.36 -6.64 8.56
N PRO A 71 -13.43 -7.56 8.90
CA PRO A 71 -13.65 -8.50 9.98
C PRO A 71 -13.42 -7.82 11.33
N GLU A 72 -14.12 -8.30 12.35
CA GLU A 72 -13.98 -7.88 13.73
C GLU A 72 -12.54 -7.99 14.25
N ALA A 73 -12.14 -7.02 15.06
CA ALA A 73 -10.80 -6.88 15.58
C ALA A 73 -10.42 -8.06 16.49
N SER A 74 -9.39 -8.81 16.14
CA SER A 74 -8.75 -9.76 17.03
C SER A 74 -7.99 -9.02 18.14
N ALA A 75 -8.28 -9.36 19.39
CA ALA A 75 -7.80 -8.68 20.59
C ALA A 75 -6.37 -9.07 21.01
N HIS A 76 -5.40 -9.09 20.10
CA HIS A 76 -4.00 -9.16 20.48
C HIS A 76 -3.41 -7.76 20.48
N ALA A 77 -3.00 -7.30 21.68
CA ALA A 77 -2.22 -6.08 21.79
C ALA A 77 -0.95 -6.23 20.93
N PRO A 78 -0.74 -5.36 19.92
CA PRO A 78 0.49 -5.42 19.15
C PRO A 78 1.65 -5.06 20.06
N MET A 79 2.81 -5.70 19.84
CA MET A 79 4.05 -5.21 20.42
C MET A 79 4.19 -3.72 20.07
N PRO A 80 4.59 -2.85 21.01
CA PRO A 80 4.83 -1.45 20.69
C PRO A 80 5.80 -1.40 19.54
N LEU A 81 5.45 -0.69 18.46
CA LEU A 81 6.42 -0.30 17.45
C LEU A 81 7.49 0.47 18.19
N GLU A 82 8.66 -0.13 18.30
CA GLU A 82 9.74 0.46 19.05
C GLU A 82 10.05 1.81 18.44
N HIS A 83 10.27 2.81 19.26
CA HIS A 83 10.69 4.15 18.83
C HIS A 83 11.92 4.10 17.91
N HIS A 84 12.64 2.98 17.97
CA HIS A 84 13.82 2.71 17.16
C HIS A 84 13.52 2.61 15.65
N GLU A 85 12.53 1.82 15.22
CA GLU A 85 12.21 1.69 13.78
C GLU A 85 11.70 3.01 13.20
N HIS A 86 10.98 3.78 14.02
CA HIS A 86 10.53 5.11 13.61
C HIS A 86 11.71 6.06 13.45
N ALA A 87 12.61 6.13 14.42
CA ALA A 87 13.81 6.98 14.37
C ALA A 87 14.73 6.59 13.20
N LEU A 88 14.90 5.29 12.95
CA LEU A 88 15.67 4.78 11.82
C LEU A 88 15.04 5.17 10.48
N SER A 89 13.71 5.06 10.36
CA SER A 89 12.99 5.50 9.16
C SER A 89 13.16 7.00 8.91
N GLU A 90 13.10 7.83 9.95
CA GLU A 90 13.33 9.28 9.84
C GLU A 90 14.76 9.59 9.36
N SER A 91 15.75 8.92 9.91
CA SER A 91 17.16 9.07 9.48
C SER A 91 17.34 8.71 8.01
N ILE A 92 16.78 7.58 7.58
CA ILE A 92 16.86 7.14 6.18
C ILE A 92 16.13 8.13 5.24
N LEU A 93 14.98 8.68 5.63
CA LEU A 93 14.28 9.69 4.84
C LEU A 93 15.12 10.96 4.63
N GLY A 94 15.87 11.38 5.65
CA GLY A 94 16.83 12.49 5.51
C GLY A 94 17.91 12.21 4.46
N GLN A 95 18.43 10.98 4.43
CA GLN A 95 19.45 10.57 3.46
C GLN A 95 18.87 10.44 2.03
N ILE A 96 17.62 9.92 1.87
CA ILE A 96 16.96 9.84 0.55
C ILE A 96 16.85 11.23 -0.09
N ARG A 97 16.58 12.26 0.69
CA ARG A 97 16.53 13.63 0.18
C ARG A 97 17.88 14.12 -0.38
N LEU A 98 18.98 13.68 0.16
CA LEU A 98 20.34 14.11 -0.21
C LEU A 98 20.94 13.26 -1.34
N GLU A 99 20.68 11.97 -1.35
CA GLU A 99 21.36 10.97 -2.17
C GLU A 99 20.44 10.18 -3.10
N GLY A 100 19.12 10.44 -3.01
CA GLY A 100 18.10 9.69 -3.76
C GLY A 100 17.70 8.38 -3.09
N LEU A 101 16.73 7.70 -3.68
CA LEU A 101 16.12 6.51 -3.08
C LEU A 101 16.98 5.24 -3.24
N ALA A 102 17.72 5.12 -4.34
CA ALA A 102 18.39 3.88 -4.71
C ALA A 102 19.34 3.33 -3.60
N PRO A 103 20.32 4.08 -3.07
CA PRO A 103 21.23 3.55 -2.06
C PRO A 103 20.54 3.22 -0.73
N HIS A 104 19.41 3.87 -0.44
CA HIS A 104 18.69 3.76 0.83
C HIS A 104 17.46 2.85 0.79
N TYR A 105 17.10 2.36 -0.40
CA TYR A 105 15.87 1.57 -0.57
C TYR A 105 15.89 0.25 0.23
N LYS A 106 16.97 -0.50 0.15
CA LYS A 106 17.08 -1.78 0.87
C LYS A 106 17.10 -1.62 2.40
N PRO A 107 17.86 -0.70 3.01
CA PRO A 107 17.73 -0.35 4.42
C PRO A 107 16.32 0.09 4.81
N PHE A 108 15.68 0.91 3.98
CA PHE A 108 14.31 1.38 4.20
C PHE A 108 13.30 0.24 4.23
N MET A 109 13.37 -0.70 3.29
CA MET A 109 12.50 -1.88 3.26
C MET A 109 12.75 -2.85 4.43
N ARG A 110 13.95 -2.85 5.03
CA ARG A 110 14.22 -3.62 6.25
C ARG A 110 13.45 -3.07 7.46
N THR A 111 13.25 -1.76 7.57
CA THR A 111 12.39 -1.20 8.63
C THR A 111 10.94 -1.64 8.45
N PHE A 112 10.43 -1.67 7.21
CA PHE A 112 9.09 -2.19 6.92
C PHE A 112 8.95 -3.67 7.27
N ALA A 113 9.99 -4.45 7.02
CA ALA A 113 10.03 -5.85 7.40
C ALA A 113 9.88 -6.04 8.92
N ARG A 114 10.61 -5.25 9.73
CA ARG A 114 10.50 -5.30 11.20
C ARG A 114 9.13 -4.88 11.70
N ILE A 115 8.53 -3.83 11.08
CA ILE A 115 7.14 -3.44 11.36
C ILE A 115 6.18 -4.58 11.03
N LEU A 116 6.35 -5.24 9.89
CA LEU A 116 5.53 -6.37 9.50
C LEU A 116 5.65 -7.51 10.53
N PHE A 117 6.86 -7.84 10.95
CA PHE A 117 7.12 -8.87 11.94
C PHE A 117 6.46 -8.57 13.28
N SER A 118 6.57 -7.34 13.78
CA SER A 118 5.97 -6.96 15.06
C SER A 118 4.44 -7.11 15.08
N LEU A 119 3.80 -7.08 13.91
CA LEU A 119 2.35 -7.22 13.78
C LEU A 119 1.87 -8.66 13.58
N PHE A 120 2.74 -9.54 13.08
CA PHE A 120 2.33 -10.86 12.62
C PHE A 120 3.00 -12.03 13.36
N LEU A 121 4.18 -11.82 13.96
CA LEU A 121 4.99 -12.88 14.53
C LEU A 121 4.83 -12.95 16.06
N THR A 122 5.07 -14.14 16.62
CA THR A 122 5.31 -14.30 18.05
C THR A 122 6.68 -13.72 18.42
N PRO A 123 6.95 -13.41 19.70
CA PRO A 123 8.27 -12.90 20.12
C PRO A 123 9.44 -13.74 19.61
N ASP A 124 9.40 -15.06 19.80
CA ASP A 124 10.46 -15.98 19.37
C ASP A 124 10.64 -15.97 17.83
N GLN A 125 9.55 -15.92 17.08
CA GLN A 125 9.59 -15.79 15.62
C GLN A 125 10.16 -14.42 15.21
N TYR A 126 9.80 -13.36 15.91
CA TYR A 126 10.29 -12.02 15.66
C TYR A 126 11.81 -11.95 15.81
N ASP A 127 12.35 -12.44 16.94
CA ASP A 127 13.79 -12.43 17.20
C ASP A 127 14.56 -13.22 16.14
N ARG A 128 14.08 -14.43 15.81
CA ARG A 128 14.67 -15.26 14.74
C ARG A 128 14.61 -14.59 13.38
N ALA A 129 13.48 -13.95 13.06
CA ALA A 129 13.30 -13.26 11.78
C ALA A 129 14.18 -12.00 11.66
N CYS A 130 14.32 -11.24 12.76
CA CYS A 130 15.24 -10.10 12.83
C CYS A 130 16.69 -10.54 12.65
N ALA A 131 17.13 -11.57 13.36
CA ALA A 131 18.47 -12.13 13.20
C ALA A 131 18.72 -12.61 11.76
N CYS A 132 17.72 -13.18 11.10
CA CYS A 132 17.79 -13.59 9.70
C CYS A 132 18.00 -12.38 8.77
N ILE A 133 17.29 -11.25 8.97
CA ILE A 133 17.49 -10.03 8.17
C ILE A 133 18.86 -9.41 8.46
N ASP A 134 19.28 -9.37 9.69
CA ASP A 134 20.56 -8.77 10.12
C ASP A 134 21.75 -9.54 9.57
N SER A 135 21.62 -10.85 9.37
CA SER A 135 22.61 -11.68 8.66
C SER A 135 22.64 -11.48 7.14
N GLY A 136 21.86 -10.54 6.60
CA GLY A 136 21.87 -10.16 5.19
C GLY A 136 20.78 -10.81 4.33
N ASN A 137 19.95 -11.66 4.89
CA ASN A 137 18.84 -12.25 4.15
C ASN A 137 17.78 -11.20 3.76
N ASN A 138 17.10 -11.45 2.65
CA ASN A 138 15.99 -10.62 2.23
C ASN A 138 14.67 -11.13 2.83
N LEU A 139 13.81 -10.21 3.20
CA LEU A 139 12.41 -10.53 3.46
C LEU A 139 11.54 -10.10 2.29
N ARG A 140 10.48 -10.85 2.07
CA ARG A 140 9.42 -10.52 1.12
C ARG A 140 8.04 -10.87 1.65
N PHE A 141 7.07 -10.05 1.27
CA PHE A 141 5.66 -10.33 1.48
C PHE A 141 5.01 -10.64 0.13
N LEU A 142 4.64 -11.90 -0.10
CA LEU A 142 4.17 -12.39 -1.39
C LEU A 142 2.65 -12.51 -1.39
N MET A 143 1.98 -11.45 -1.88
CA MET A 143 0.53 -11.40 -2.05
C MET A 143 0.08 -11.74 -3.47
N SER A 144 0.73 -11.14 -4.49
CA SER A 144 0.31 -11.27 -5.89
C SER A 144 0.40 -12.71 -6.37
N ASP A 145 -0.69 -13.21 -6.93
CA ASP A 145 -0.85 -14.62 -7.32
C ASP A 145 -0.99 -14.74 -8.84
N ALA A 146 -0.40 -15.80 -9.43
CA ALA A 146 -0.47 -16.07 -10.87
C ALA A 146 -1.90 -16.38 -11.33
N GLY A 147 -2.79 -16.78 -10.43
CA GLY A 147 -4.21 -17.01 -10.72
C GLY A 147 -5.04 -15.73 -10.83
N GLY A 148 -4.48 -14.56 -10.44
CA GLY A 148 -5.16 -13.28 -10.56
C GLY A 148 -5.57 -12.62 -9.22
N PRO A 149 -6.34 -11.53 -9.26
CA PRO A 149 -6.60 -10.67 -8.11
C PRO A 149 -7.63 -11.22 -7.11
N THR A 150 -8.48 -12.14 -7.51
CA THR A 150 -9.54 -12.69 -6.66
C THR A 150 -9.07 -13.92 -5.90
N LEU A 151 -9.42 -14.05 -4.61
CA LEU A 151 -8.99 -15.18 -3.78
C LEU A 151 -9.39 -16.54 -4.39
N GLY A 152 -10.58 -16.62 -5.00
CA GLY A 152 -11.07 -17.84 -5.63
C GLY A 152 -10.22 -18.32 -6.80
N SER A 153 -9.54 -17.41 -7.51
CA SER A 153 -8.65 -17.72 -8.63
C SER A 153 -7.20 -18.04 -8.21
N TRP A 154 -6.84 -17.81 -6.93
CA TRP A 154 -5.47 -18.02 -6.49
C TRP A 154 -5.02 -19.47 -6.67
N ARG A 155 -3.83 -19.64 -7.24
CA ARG A 155 -3.15 -20.93 -7.41
C ARG A 155 -2.32 -21.30 -6.19
N THR A 156 -1.93 -20.31 -5.37
CA THR A 156 -1.26 -20.55 -4.10
C THR A 156 -2.28 -21.02 -3.08
N VAL A 157 -2.13 -22.28 -2.64
CA VAL A 157 -3.06 -22.97 -1.74
C VAL A 157 -2.29 -23.58 -0.58
N ALA A 158 -2.83 -23.45 0.62
CA ALA A 158 -2.36 -24.12 1.83
C ALA A 158 -3.30 -25.27 2.17
N GLU A 159 -2.82 -26.51 2.03
CA GLU A 159 -3.55 -27.72 2.35
C GLU A 159 -3.15 -28.18 3.76
N PRO A 160 -4.11 -28.37 4.70
CA PRO A 160 -3.81 -28.95 6.00
C PRO A 160 -3.20 -30.34 5.86
N LYS A 161 -2.21 -30.66 6.73
CA LYS A 161 -1.58 -31.96 6.92
C LYS A 161 -1.54 -32.26 8.42
N ASP A 162 -1.29 -33.52 8.80
CA ASP A 162 -1.28 -33.96 10.19
C ASP A 162 -0.27 -33.16 11.05
N ASP A 163 0.85 -32.76 10.48
CA ASP A 163 1.96 -32.05 11.11
C ASP A 163 2.09 -30.58 10.70
N GLY A 164 1.08 -30.01 10.02
CA GLY A 164 1.12 -28.60 9.60
C GLY A 164 0.36 -28.30 8.32
N PHE A 165 1.05 -27.67 7.37
CA PHE A 165 0.46 -27.30 6.08
C PHE A 165 1.42 -27.61 4.93
N LYS A 166 0.87 -28.11 3.83
CA LYS A 166 1.55 -28.13 2.54
C LYS A 166 1.15 -26.91 1.75
N LEU A 167 2.11 -26.03 1.46
CA LEU A 167 1.90 -24.87 0.60
C LEU A 167 2.27 -25.23 -0.84
N ARG A 168 1.31 -25.09 -1.74
CA ARG A 168 1.56 -25.05 -3.19
C ARG A 168 1.58 -23.59 -3.60
N ILE A 169 2.70 -23.12 -4.14
CA ILE A 169 3.00 -21.69 -4.32
C ILE A 169 3.10 -21.38 -5.82
N ASP A 170 2.42 -20.33 -6.26
CA ASP A 170 2.54 -19.76 -7.63
C ASP A 170 2.38 -18.22 -7.52
N LYS A 171 3.42 -17.56 -7.01
CA LYS A 171 3.47 -16.13 -6.76
C LYS A 171 4.21 -15.39 -7.85
N VAL A 172 3.72 -14.20 -8.19
CA VAL A 172 4.28 -13.33 -9.24
C VAL A 172 4.53 -11.92 -8.72
N TRP A 173 5.44 -11.20 -9.37
CA TRP A 173 5.74 -9.79 -9.10
C TRP A 173 6.22 -9.53 -7.67
N GLY A 174 6.78 -10.52 -7.01
CA GLY A 174 7.31 -10.37 -5.66
C GLY A 174 8.63 -9.61 -5.66
N MET A 175 8.72 -8.56 -4.85
CA MET A 175 9.97 -7.83 -4.66
C MET A 175 11.02 -8.76 -4.04
N TYR A 176 12.20 -8.84 -4.64
CA TYR A 176 13.31 -9.73 -4.26
C TYR A 176 12.95 -11.23 -4.24
N ALA A 177 11.84 -11.63 -4.87
CA ALA A 177 11.38 -13.01 -4.83
C ALA A 177 12.33 -14.00 -5.52
N ASN A 178 13.19 -13.51 -6.42
CA ASN A 178 14.26 -14.28 -7.08
C ASN A 178 15.52 -14.47 -6.22
N LEU A 179 15.66 -13.75 -5.09
CA LEU A 179 16.85 -13.81 -4.22
C LEU A 179 16.66 -14.80 -3.07
N ASP A 180 17.74 -15.12 -2.35
CA ASP A 180 17.69 -15.90 -1.13
C ASP A 180 17.11 -15.11 0.04
N GLY A 181 16.56 -15.82 1.03
CA GLY A 181 16.00 -15.25 2.26
C GLY A 181 14.69 -15.88 2.67
N MET A 182 13.88 -15.19 3.44
CA MET A 182 12.61 -15.65 3.98
C MET A 182 11.42 -14.94 3.34
N ALA A 183 10.23 -15.54 3.47
CA ALA A 183 9.00 -14.93 2.93
C ALA A 183 7.81 -15.07 3.88
N ILE A 184 6.93 -14.08 3.87
CA ILE A 184 5.55 -14.25 4.31
C ILE A 184 4.70 -14.45 3.05
N ILE A 185 4.04 -15.60 2.94
CA ILE A 185 3.29 -16.00 1.76
C ILE A 185 1.80 -16.03 2.11
N ALA A 186 1.01 -15.23 1.42
CA ALA A 186 -0.44 -15.30 1.50
C ALA A 186 -0.95 -16.45 0.61
N ALA A 187 -1.75 -17.34 1.18
CA ALA A 187 -2.30 -18.51 0.50
C ALA A 187 -3.80 -18.66 0.76
N ARG A 188 -4.52 -19.21 -0.21
CA ARG A 188 -5.90 -19.64 -0.03
C ARG A 188 -5.91 -20.94 0.79
N THR A 189 -6.72 -20.97 1.84
CA THR A 189 -6.97 -22.19 2.63
C THR A 189 -8.37 -22.70 2.28
N PRO A 190 -8.55 -24.00 1.96
CA PRO A 190 -9.85 -24.57 1.70
C PRO A 190 -10.85 -24.29 2.84
N GLY A 191 -12.07 -23.89 2.49
CA GLY A 191 -13.10 -23.55 3.47
C GLY A 191 -12.97 -22.16 4.12
N SER A 192 -11.95 -21.38 3.81
CA SER A 192 -11.78 -20.02 4.33
C SER A 192 -12.20 -18.96 3.29
N PHE A 193 -12.92 -17.94 3.74
CA PHE A 193 -13.25 -16.76 2.94
C PHE A 193 -12.09 -15.75 2.83
N PHE A 194 -11.05 -15.91 3.67
CA PHE A 194 -9.91 -15.02 3.71
C PHE A 194 -8.61 -15.78 3.47
N PRO A 195 -7.59 -15.14 2.90
CA PRO A 195 -6.28 -15.75 2.80
C PRO A 195 -5.65 -15.91 4.19
N SER A 196 -4.90 -16.99 4.35
CA SER A 196 -3.99 -17.16 5.48
C SER A 196 -2.59 -16.73 5.07
N ALA A 197 -1.80 -16.22 6.01
CA ALA A 197 -0.40 -15.89 5.80
C ALA A 197 0.49 -16.95 6.49
N PHE A 198 1.56 -17.33 5.83
CA PHE A 198 2.50 -18.36 6.30
C PHE A 198 3.92 -17.83 6.25
N LEU A 199 4.67 -18.05 7.30
CA LEU A 199 6.10 -17.79 7.36
C LEU A 199 6.84 -18.97 6.71
N VAL A 200 7.69 -18.64 5.73
CA VAL A 200 8.56 -19.59 5.03
C VAL A 200 10.00 -19.18 5.30
N TRP A 201 10.72 -20.01 6.03
CA TRP A 201 12.09 -19.75 6.46
C TRP A 201 13.08 -19.91 5.29
N PRO A 202 14.33 -19.39 5.39
CA PRO A 202 15.29 -19.41 4.31
C PRO A 202 15.56 -20.79 3.74
N GLU A 203 15.68 -21.81 4.60
CA GLU A 203 15.92 -23.19 4.21
C GLU A 203 14.77 -23.77 3.38
N GLN A 204 13.53 -23.44 3.72
CA GLN A 204 12.35 -23.83 2.95
C GLN A 204 12.23 -23.02 1.66
N TYR A 205 12.51 -21.71 1.73
CA TYR A 205 12.41 -20.82 0.57
C TYR A 205 13.46 -21.18 -0.51
N ALA A 206 14.64 -21.65 -0.10
CA ALA A 206 15.70 -22.07 -1.00
C ALA A 206 15.30 -23.25 -1.92
N THR A 207 14.33 -24.08 -1.49
CA THR A 207 13.84 -25.22 -2.30
C THR A 207 12.89 -24.82 -3.42
N LEU A 208 12.39 -23.58 -3.42
CA LEU A 208 11.43 -23.09 -4.39
C LEU A 208 12.12 -22.68 -5.70
N GLN A 209 11.43 -22.90 -6.80
CA GLN A 209 11.83 -22.37 -8.11
C GLN A 209 11.60 -20.86 -8.15
N ARG A 210 12.60 -20.11 -8.53
CA ARG A 210 12.59 -18.66 -8.57
C ARG A 210 13.07 -18.15 -9.92
N SER A 211 12.42 -17.11 -10.41
CA SER A 211 12.82 -16.47 -11.67
C SER A 211 12.70 -14.96 -11.58
N LEU A 212 13.58 -14.26 -12.28
CA LEU A 212 13.47 -12.80 -12.43
C LEU A 212 12.26 -12.49 -13.32
N CYS A 213 11.56 -11.40 -13.02
CA CYS A 213 10.40 -10.93 -13.76
C CYS A 213 10.62 -9.48 -14.20
N GLY A 214 10.89 -9.31 -15.50
CA GLY A 214 11.13 -7.99 -16.09
C GLY A 214 12.46 -7.36 -15.68
N ASP A 215 12.56 -6.05 -15.92
CA ASP A 215 13.74 -5.27 -15.60
C ASP A 215 13.81 -4.93 -14.11
N SER A 216 15.01 -4.68 -13.64
CA SER A 216 15.25 -4.10 -12.31
C SER A 216 14.97 -2.59 -12.31
N PHE A 217 14.66 -2.06 -11.13
CA PHE A 217 14.37 -0.64 -10.89
C PHE A 217 15.43 -0.04 -9.97
N LEU A 218 15.46 1.30 -9.86
CA LEU A 218 16.41 2.03 -9.00
C LEU A 218 17.85 1.57 -9.23
N ASP A 219 18.32 1.73 -10.46
CA ASP A 219 19.69 1.34 -10.86
C ASP A 219 20.06 -0.12 -10.51
N GLY A 220 19.08 -1.04 -10.59
CA GLY A 220 19.28 -2.47 -10.32
C GLY A 220 19.04 -2.89 -8.86
N VAL A 221 18.77 -1.96 -7.97
CA VAL A 221 18.55 -2.24 -6.53
C VAL A 221 17.28 -3.03 -6.28
N VAL A 222 16.20 -2.74 -7.01
CA VAL A 222 14.91 -3.43 -6.86
C VAL A 222 14.72 -4.41 -7.98
N GLN A 223 14.51 -5.67 -7.62
CA GLN A 223 14.22 -6.76 -8.54
C GLN A 223 12.86 -7.37 -8.22
N LEU A 224 12.07 -7.65 -9.25
CA LEU A 224 10.83 -8.42 -9.11
C LEU A 224 11.06 -9.86 -9.57
N GLY A 225 10.42 -10.80 -8.90
CA GLY A 225 10.54 -12.20 -9.24
C GLY A 225 9.23 -12.96 -9.10
N ASN A 226 9.23 -14.15 -9.69
CA ASN A 226 8.18 -15.14 -9.53
C ASN A 226 8.72 -16.30 -8.70
N VAL A 227 7.82 -16.91 -7.92
CA VAL A 227 8.14 -18.05 -7.05
C VAL A 227 7.12 -19.15 -7.26
N ARG A 228 7.61 -20.37 -7.49
CA ARG A 228 6.76 -21.53 -7.70
C ARG A 228 7.34 -22.76 -6.99
N GLY A 229 6.47 -23.64 -6.53
CA GLY A 229 6.85 -24.90 -5.93
C GLY A 229 5.98 -25.30 -4.75
N GLU A 230 6.48 -26.24 -3.96
CA GLU A 230 5.79 -26.76 -2.79
C GLU A 230 6.74 -26.77 -1.58
N VAL A 231 6.23 -26.39 -0.43
CA VAL A 231 6.95 -26.50 0.84
C VAL A 231 6.00 -26.94 1.96
N SER A 232 6.54 -27.65 2.95
CA SER A 232 5.83 -27.94 4.21
C SER A 232 6.19 -26.89 5.24
N VAL A 233 5.20 -26.38 5.96
CA VAL A 233 5.36 -25.40 7.04
C VAL A 233 4.71 -25.92 8.31
N ALA A 234 5.33 -25.65 9.46
CA ALA A 234 4.81 -26.05 10.75
C ALA A 234 3.49 -25.32 11.09
N PRO A 235 2.63 -25.87 11.97
CA PRO A 235 1.43 -25.18 12.41
C PRO A 235 1.69 -23.82 13.03
N ALA A 236 2.83 -23.66 13.72
CA ALA A 236 3.26 -22.41 14.32
C ALA A 236 3.59 -21.32 13.28
N ASP A 237 4.01 -21.71 12.08
CA ASP A 237 4.36 -20.78 11.00
C ASP A 237 3.14 -20.25 10.23
N ARG A 238 1.92 -20.74 10.53
CA ARG A 238 0.69 -20.06 10.13
C ARG A 238 0.47 -18.86 11.04
N LEU A 239 0.50 -17.66 10.45
CA LEU A 239 0.38 -16.40 11.18
C LEU A 239 -1.06 -16.23 11.68
N LYS A 240 -1.28 -16.41 12.98
CA LYS A 240 -2.61 -16.34 13.61
C LYS A 240 -3.14 -14.91 13.72
N ALA A 241 -2.24 -13.96 13.93
CA ALA A 241 -2.56 -12.53 14.00
C ALA A 241 -2.73 -11.90 12.62
N GLY A 242 -2.37 -12.63 11.55
CA GLY A 242 -2.49 -12.15 10.17
C GLY A 242 -3.93 -12.26 9.71
N GLY A 243 -4.51 -11.26 9.30
CA GLY A 243 -5.79 -11.18 8.65
C GLY A 243 -5.91 -9.83 7.98
N PRO A 244 -7.03 -9.51 7.34
CA PRO A 244 -7.23 -8.22 6.73
C PRO A 244 -6.98 -7.04 7.68
N ALA A 245 -7.31 -7.18 8.97
CA ALA A 245 -7.09 -6.14 9.98
C ALA A 245 -5.59 -5.87 10.22
N ALA A 246 -4.79 -6.93 10.40
CA ALA A 246 -3.34 -6.78 10.59
C ALA A 246 -2.66 -6.26 9.32
N LEU A 247 -3.11 -6.71 8.13
CA LEU A 247 -2.62 -6.18 6.87
C LEU A 247 -2.97 -4.69 6.70
N ASN A 248 -4.20 -4.30 7.03
CA ASN A 248 -4.60 -2.89 7.01
C ASN A 248 -3.76 -2.06 7.98
N LYS A 249 -3.49 -2.56 9.19
CA LYS A 249 -2.63 -1.90 10.16
C LYS A 249 -1.21 -1.73 9.61
N TYR A 250 -0.62 -2.80 9.07
CA TYR A 250 0.69 -2.74 8.41
C TYR A 250 0.72 -1.68 7.30
N LEU A 251 -0.20 -1.79 6.34
CA LEU A 251 -0.23 -0.88 5.19
C LEU A 251 -0.49 0.59 5.61
N THR A 252 -1.33 0.80 6.62
CA THR A 252 -1.61 2.14 7.16
C THR A 252 -0.39 2.73 7.86
N THR A 253 0.44 1.89 8.47
CA THR A 253 1.69 2.31 9.11
C THR A 253 2.79 2.61 8.10
N VAL A 254 3.01 1.73 7.10
CA VAL A 254 4.19 1.86 6.21
C VAL A 254 3.96 2.77 5.01
N ARG A 255 2.73 2.89 4.50
CA ARG A 255 2.44 3.73 3.33
C ARG A 255 2.82 5.20 3.50
N PRO A 256 2.55 5.87 4.64
CA PRO A 256 3.00 7.26 4.84
C PRO A 256 4.52 7.40 4.76
N PHE A 257 5.29 6.46 5.30
CA PHE A 257 6.75 6.46 5.15
C PHE A 257 7.18 6.28 3.69
N LEU A 258 6.55 5.35 2.96
CA LEU A 258 6.81 5.16 1.53
C LEU A 258 6.48 6.43 0.73
N VAL A 259 5.35 7.07 1.01
CA VAL A 259 4.96 8.33 0.34
C VAL A 259 6.00 9.41 0.61
N ARG A 260 6.47 9.57 1.85
CA ARG A 260 7.55 10.53 2.19
C ARG A 260 8.84 10.22 1.44
N ALA A 261 9.24 8.96 1.38
CA ALA A 261 10.43 8.54 0.64
C ALA A 261 10.33 8.88 -0.85
N LEU A 262 9.15 8.66 -1.45
CA LEU A 262 8.89 9.00 -2.85
C LEU A 262 8.89 10.51 -3.09
N MET A 263 8.29 11.31 -2.21
CA MET A 263 8.31 12.77 -2.32
C MET A 263 9.73 13.34 -2.13
N ALA A 264 10.52 12.77 -1.22
CA ALA A 264 11.94 13.12 -1.05
C ALA A 264 12.77 12.75 -2.29
N HIS A 265 12.50 11.60 -2.91
CA HIS A 265 13.16 11.20 -4.16
C HIS A 265 12.78 12.09 -5.34
N VAL A 266 11.52 12.49 -5.46
CA VAL A 266 11.06 13.46 -6.48
C VAL A 266 11.80 14.80 -6.31
N GLU A 267 11.97 15.28 -5.08
CA GLU A 267 12.75 16.48 -4.80
C GLU A 267 14.22 16.30 -5.21
N TRP A 268 14.85 15.19 -4.83
CA TRP A 268 16.21 14.87 -5.23
C TRP A 268 16.38 14.82 -6.75
N LEU A 269 15.45 14.18 -7.49
CA LEU A 269 15.48 14.17 -8.95
C LEU A 269 15.38 15.60 -9.53
N HIS A 270 14.59 16.47 -8.91
CA HIS A 270 14.49 17.87 -9.28
C HIS A 270 15.81 18.63 -9.07
N ASP A 271 16.40 18.47 -7.89
CA ASP A 271 17.68 19.11 -7.53
C ASP A 271 18.84 18.64 -8.41
N GLN A 272 18.79 17.39 -8.90
CA GLN A 272 19.73 16.84 -9.87
C GLN A 272 19.44 17.27 -11.33
N GLY A 273 18.42 18.09 -11.60
CA GLY A 273 18.01 18.48 -12.93
C GLY A 273 17.41 17.35 -13.78
N ARG A 274 17.07 16.20 -13.17
CA ARG A 274 16.51 15.01 -13.83
C ARG A 274 15.00 15.05 -13.94
N LEU A 275 14.36 15.97 -13.22
CA LEU A 275 12.92 16.18 -13.19
C LEU A 275 12.63 17.69 -13.07
N ARG A 276 11.61 18.18 -13.78
CA ARG A 276 11.15 19.57 -13.69
C ARG A 276 9.86 19.64 -12.88
N LEU A 277 9.84 20.47 -11.83
CA LEU A 277 8.63 20.77 -11.06
C LEU A 277 8.20 22.21 -11.35
N GLY A 278 7.02 22.37 -11.93
CA GLY A 278 6.32 23.64 -11.95
C GLY A 278 5.76 24.04 -10.57
N PRO A 279 5.19 25.24 -10.44
CA PRO A 279 4.61 25.69 -9.18
C PRO A 279 3.52 24.74 -8.63
N ASP A 280 2.63 24.27 -9.48
CA ASP A 280 1.52 23.39 -9.10
C ASP A 280 2.00 22.00 -8.67
N GLU A 281 2.96 21.41 -9.39
CA GLU A 281 3.56 20.11 -9.02
C GLU A 281 4.34 20.22 -7.73
N ARG A 282 5.04 21.33 -7.49
CA ARG A 282 5.75 21.58 -6.23
C ARG A 282 4.77 21.71 -5.07
N ALA A 283 3.72 22.50 -5.21
CA ALA A 283 2.68 22.64 -4.18
C ALA A 283 2.00 21.30 -3.90
N ALA A 284 1.71 20.48 -4.91
CA ALA A 284 1.14 19.15 -4.76
C ALA A 284 2.11 18.21 -4.02
N ARG A 285 3.40 18.19 -4.39
CA ARG A 285 4.43 17.39 -3.73
C ARG A 285 4.58 17.78 -2.26
N ASP A 286 4.63 19.08 -1.94
CA ASP A 286 4.77 19.60 -0.59
C ASP A 286 3.57 19.20 0.29
N PHE A 287 2.36 19.41 -0.21
CA PHE A 287 1.15 18.99 0.50
C PHE A 287 1.16 17.48 0.82
N ILE A 288 1.49 16.64 -0.18
CA ILE A 288 1.53 15.17 0.01
C ILE A 288 2.61 14.78 1.02
N ALA A 289 3.79 15.41 0.96
CA ALA A 289 4.89 15.16 1.90
C ALA A 289 4.52 15.56 3.33
N ASP A 290 3.88 16.72 3.53
CA ASP A 290 3.46 17.21 4.85
C ASP A 290 2.31 16.39 5.43
N ALA A 291 1.32 16.02 4.63
CA ALA A 291 0.25 15.11 5.04
C ALA A 291 0.79 13.75 5.48
N ALA A 292 1.76 13.20 4.74
CA ALA A 292 2.41 11.95 5.10
C ALA A 292 3.24 12.09 6.38
N ARG A 293 3.93 13.22 6.57
CA ARG A 293 4.69 13.52 7.79
C ARG A 293 3.77 13.63 9.00
N ALA A 294 2.67 14.38 8.91
CA ALA A 294 1.68 14.48 9.97
C ALA A 294 1.17 13.10 10.39
N LYS A 295 0.93 12.20 9.44
CA LYS A 295 0.49 10.83 9.75
C LYS A 295 1.56 9.98 10.42
N THR A 296 2.84 10.09 10.03
CA THR A 296 3.93 9.34 10.68
C THR A 296 4.22 9.81 12.10
N GLN A 297 3.96 11.07 12.42
CA GLN A 297 4.19 11.64 13.75
C GLN A 297 3.15 11.22 14.79
N THR A 298 1.92 10.91 14.38
CA THR A 298 0.84 10.56 15.32
C THR A 298 1.03 9.21 16.01
N GLY A 299 1.83 8.31 15.45
CA GLY A 299 2.20 7.01 16.05
C GLY A 299 1.06 6.05 16.36
N THR A 300 -0.17 6.50 16.38
CA THR A 300 -1.37 5.72 16.69
C THR A 300 -2.10 5.29 15.43
N TYR A 301 -2.58 4.05 15.45
CA TYR A 301 -3.44 3.51 14.40
C TYR A 301 -4.91 3.58 14.83
N ALA A 302 -5.76 4.17 14.00
CA ALA A 302 -7.20 4.06 14.09
C ALA A 302 -7.77 3.50 12.78
N ASN A 303 -8.90 2.81 12.84
CA ASN A 303 -9.52 2.23 11.65
C ASN A 303 -9.86 3.29 10.58
N GLU A 304 -10.23 4.49 10.99
CA GLU A 304 -10.48 5.64 10.10
C GLU A 304 -9.23 6.09 9.33
N ASP A 305 -8.04 5.81 9.83
CA ASP A 305 -6.77 6.16 9.18
C ASP A 305 -6.55 5.37 7.89
N VAL A 306 -7.13 4.17 7.76
CA VAL A 306 -7.00 3.34 6.55
C VAL A 306 -7.38 4.13 5.31
N HIS A 307 -8.53 4.81 5.35
CA HIS A 307 -9.03 5.56 4.19
C HIS A 307 -8.27 6.88 3.97
N LYS A 308 -7.83 7.55 5.04
CA LYS A 308 -6.97 8.74 4.94
C LYS A 308 -5.64 8.40 4.26
N VAL A 309 -5.02 7.29 4.69
CA VAL A 309 -3.75 6.82 4.11
C VAL A 309 -3.92 6.28 2.68
N LEU A 310 -5.06 5.64 2.36
CA LEU A 310 -5.39 5.26 0.98
C LEU A 310 -5.52 6.48 0.07
N ALA A 311 -6.18 7.55 0.52
CA ALA A 311 -6.30 8.79 -0.24
C ALA A 311 -4.93 9.45 -0.47
N LEU A 312 -4.07 9.45 0.55
CA LEU A 312 -2.70 9.94 0.46
C LEU A 312 -1.86 9.11 -0.54
N LYS A 313 -1.96 7.78 -0.49
CA LYS A 313 -1.28 6.90 -1.45
C LYS A 313 -1.80 7.11 -2.88
N PHE A 314 -3.10 7.30 -3.05
CA PHE A 314 -3.70 7.63 -4.34
C PHE A 314 -3.15 8.96 -4.89
N ALA A 315 -3.12 10.01 -4.07
CA ALA A 315 -2.59 11.32 -4.47
C ALA A 315 -1.10 11.23 -4.87
N SER A 316 -0.29 10.50 -4.10
CA SER A 316 1.11 10.24 -4.44
C SER A 316 1.26 9.53 -5.78
N ASN A 317 0.48 8.47 -6.03
CA ASN A 317 0.53 7.74 -7.30
C ASN A 317 0.17 8.62 -8.50
N GLU A 318 -0.89 9.43 -8.36
CA GLU A 318 -1.34 10.29 -9.45
C GLU A 318 -0.36 11.44 -9.72
N LEU A 319 0.32 11.97 -8.70
CA LEU A 319 1.41 12.93 -8.92
C LEU A 319 2.56 12.29 -9.69
N LEU A 320 3.02 11.09 -9.29
CA LEU A 320 4.11 10.39 -10.01
C LEU A 320 3.72 10.12 -11.47
N LEU A 321 2.50 9.65 -11.71
CA LEU A 321 1.98 9.42 -13.06
C LEU A 321 1.91 10.72 -13.86
N HIS A 322 1.42 11.80 -13.26
CA HIS A 322 1.36 13.12 -13.90
C HIS A 322 2.74 13.61 -14.33
N LEU A 323 3.75 13.52 -13.45
CA LEU A 323 5.11 13.94 -13.74
C LEU A 323 5.73 13.18 -14.93
N VAL A 324 5.42 11.89 -15.07
CA VAL A 324 5.88 11.10 -16.22
C VAL A 324 5.13 11.46 -17.49
N VAL A 325 3.80 11.53 -17.44
CA VAL A 325 2.96 11.75 -18.63
C VAL A 325 3.09 13.19 -19.17
N SER A 326 3.33 14.18 -18.31
CA SER A 326 3.57 15.57 -18.72
C SER A 326 4.95 15.80 -19.36
N GLY A 327 5.83 14.78 -19.35
CA GLY A 327 7.20 14.92 -19.84
C GLY A 327 8.11 15.71 -18.89
N ALA A 328 7.73 15.84 -17.62
CA ALA A 328 8.54 16.50 -16.60
C ALA A 328 9.80 15.69 -16.25
N VAL A 329 9.81 14.38 -16.51
CA VAL A 329 10.93 13.46 -16.26
C VAL A 329 11.61 13.14 -17.58
N GLU A 330 12.92 13.44 -17.70
CA GLU A 330 13.62 13.33 -18.98
C GLU A 330 14.14 11.92 -19.27
N ARG A 331 14.70 11.26 -18.24
CA ARG A 331 15.34 9.94 -18.42
C ARG A 331 14.32 8.80 -18.35
N TYR A 332 14.35 7.91 -19.33
CA TYR A 332 13.49 6.72 -19.36
C TYR A 332 13.60 5.85 -18.10
N ALA A 333 14.80 5.68 -17.54
CA ALA A 333 14.99 4.92 -16.30
C ALA A 333 14.20 5.54 -15.14
N ASP A 334 14.24 6.88 -14.99
CA ASP A 334 13.50 7.58 -13.92
C ASP A 334 11.99 7.50 -14.15
N GLN A 335 11.52 7.60 -15.41
CA GLN A 335 10.10 7.42 -15.75
C GLN A 335 9.62 6.04 -15.35
N ARG A 336 10.38 5.00 -15.73
CA ARG A 336 10.08 3.60 -15.40
C ARG A 336 10.04 3.39 -13.89
N ASP A 337 11.01 3.92 -13.15
CA ASP A 337 11.13 3.77 -11.70
C ASP A 337 9.95 4.45 -10.99
N LEU A 338 9.59 5.69 -11.36
CA LEU A 338 8.42 6.38 -10.80
C LEU A 338 7.12 5.64 -11.10
N LEU A 339 6.94 5.13 -12.33
CA LEU A 339 5.76 4.33 -12.69
C LEU A 339 5.67 3.03 -11.91
N ALA A 340 6.80 2.35 -11.65
CA ALA A 340 6.83 1.14 -10.82
C ALA A 340 6.29 1.40 -9.41
N PHE A 341 6.64 2.52 -8.79
CA PHE A 341 6.16 2.90 -7.47
C PHE A 341 4.66 3.17 -7.40
N THR A 342 4.01 3.53 -8.52
CA THR A 342 2.55 3.66 -8.55
C THR A 342 1.82 2.32 -8.36
N LYS A 343 2.53 1.20 -8.46
CA LYS A 343 1.97 -0.15 -8.27
C LYS A 343 2.28 -0.74 -6.89
N MET A 344 3.30 -0.21 -6.21
CA MET A 344 3.72 -0.70 -4.90
C MET A 344 2.74 -0.27 -3.81
N GLU A 345 2.45 -1.18 -2.88
CA GLU A 345 1.59 -0.97 -1.69
C GLU A 345 0.19 -0.42 -2.01
N GLY A 346 -0.28 -0.62 -3.23
CA GLY A 346 -1.60 -0.23 -3.72
C GLY A 346 -1.55 0.65 -4.96
N SER A 347 -2.08 0.13 -6.06
CA SER A 347 -2.24 0.91 -7.30
C SER A 347 -3.33 1.96 -7.15
N SER A 348 -3.29 3.01 -7.99
CA SER A 348 -4.34 4.03 -8.04
C SER A 348 -5.74 3.43 -8.18
N TYR A 349 -5.89 2.45 -9.07
CA TYR A 349 -7.15 1.74 -9.26
C TYR A 349 -7.67 1.14 -7.94
N ARG A 350 -6.84 0.37 -7.25
CA ARG A 350 -7.22 -0.27 -5.98
C ARG A 350 -7.55 0.77 -4.90
N CYS A 351 -6.69 1.76 -4.70
CA CYS A 351 -6.91 2.81 -3.71
C CYS A 351 -8.23 3.54 -3.96
N TYR A 352 -8.51 3.93 -5.21
CA TYR A 352 -9.74 4.65 -5.57
C TYR A 352 -11.00 3.82 -5.32
N HIS A 353 -11.00 2.54 -5.74
CA HIS A 353 -12.18 1.68 -5.57
C HIS A 353 -12.48 1.35 -4.11
N GLU A 354 -11.44 1.15 -3.27
CA GLU A 354 -11.61 0.97 -1.82
C GLU A 354 -12.19 2.24 -1.17
N LEU A 355 -11.69 3.43 -1.54
CA LEU A 355 -12.22 4.72 -1.05
C LEU A 355 -13.68 4.95 -1.45
N ARG A 356 -14.02 4.62 -2.69
CA ARG A 356 -15.38 4.77 -3.21
C ARG A 356 -16.35 3.78 -2.55
N ALA A 357 -15.94 2.54 -2.34
CA ALA A 357 -16.74 1.56 -1.63
C ALA A 357 -17.05 2.04 -0.21
N ALA A 358 -16.05 2.52 0.52
CA ALA A 358 -16.23 3.06 1.87
C ALA A 358 -17.16 4.28 1.93
N ALA A 359 -17.16 5.15 0.91
CA ALA A 359 -18.05 6.32 0.87
C ALA A 359 -19.52 5.93 0.71
N ARG A 360 -19.83 4.83 0.03
CA ARG A 360 -21.21 4.33 -0.15
C ARG A 360 -21.81 3.79 1.15
N PHE A 361 -21.00 3.23 2.05
CA PHE A 361 -21.47 2.72 3.34
C PHE A 361 -21.82 3.80 4.35
N VAL A 362 -21.33 5.03 4.17
CA VAL A 362 -21.62 6.17 5.07
C VAL A 362 -22.92 6.89 4.66
N GLN A 363 -23.41 6.69 3.44
CA GLN A 363 -24.61 7.33 2.89
C GLN A 363 -25.88 6.49 3.05
N ASN A 364 -25.76 5.22 3.47
CA ASN A 364 -26.87 4.31 3.82
C ASN A 364 -26.92 4.10 5.33
#